data_8b2910e71ea7f419a46cb5f46672ea6d
#
_entry.id   8b2910e71ea7f419a46cb5f46672ea6d
#
_cell.length_a   1.000
_cell.length_b   1.000
_cell.length_c   1.000
_cell.angle_alpha   90.00
_cell.angle_beta   90.00
_cell.angle_gamma   90.00
#
_symmetry.space_group_name_H-M   'P 1'
#
loop_
_entity.id
_entity.type
_entity.pdbx_description
1 polymer ?
#
loop_
_entity_poly.entity_id
_entity_poly.type
_entity_poly.pdbx_seq_one_letter_code
_entity_poly.pdbx_strand_id
1 'polypeptide(L)'
;FPYTTLFRSYGALPRTSGYVTLDGHEVVTRSPQDGLASGIVYISEDRKRDGLVLGMSVKENMSLTALRYFSRAGGSLKHADEQQAVSDFIRLFNVKTPSMEQAIGLLSGGNQQKVAIARGLMTRPKVLILDEPTRGVDVGAKKEIYQLINQFKADGLSIILVSSEMPEVLGMSDRIIVMHEGHLSGEFTREIGRAHV
;
A
#
# COMPACT_ATOMS: atom_id res chain seq x y z
N PHE A 1 -7.52 15.74 11.61
CA PHE A 1 -7.42 14.29 11.38
C PHE A 1 -6.01 13.98 10.87
N PRO A 2 -5.26 13.03 11.49
CA PRO A 2 -3.89 12.69 11.05
C PRO A 2 -3.83 12.19 9.60
N TYR A 3 -4.89 11.55 9.11
CA TYR A 3 -5.04 11.07 7.73
C TYR A 3 -4.92 12.16 6.66
N THR A 4 -5.29 13.42 6.97
CA THR A 4 -5.23 14.51 5.97
C THR A 4 -3.80 14.79 5.48
N THR A 5 -2.78 14.61 6.33
CA THR A 5 -1.38 14.80 5.93
C THR A 5 -0.93 13.75 4.91
N LEU A 6 -1.33 12.49 5.10
CA LEU A 6 -1.02 11.40 4.16
C LEU A 6 -1.74 11.59 2.84
N PHE A 7 -3.03 11.94 2.87
CA PHE A 7 -3.80 12.28 1.66
C PHE A 7 -3.19 13.45 0.88
N ARG A 8 -2.67 14.46 1.59
CA ARG A 8 -1.99 15.60 0.98
C ARG A 8 -0.63 15.22 0.40
N SER A 9 0.11 14.35 1.06
CA SER A 9 1.41 13.87 0.55
C SER A 9 1.27 13.03 -0.71
N TYR A 10 0.18 12.24 -0.81
CA TYR A 10 -0.15 11.45 -2.00
C TYR A 10 -0.84 12.29 -3.09
N GLY A 11 -1.42 13.44 -2.75
CA GLY A 11 -2.12 14.32 -3.69
C GLY A 11 -3.63 14.11 -3.78
N ALA A 12 -4.23 13.31 -2.89
CA ALA A 12 -5.68 13.12 -2.83
C ALA A 12 -6.41 14.35 -2.25
N LEU A 13 -5.70 15.17 -1.48
CA LEU A 13 -6.17 16.47 -0.98
C LEU A 13 -5.13 17.55 -1.26
N PRO A 14 -5.55 18.80 -1.53
CA PRO A 14 -4.62 19.88 -1.74
C PRO A 14 -3.80 20.18 -0.49
N ARG A 15 -2.49 20.34 -0.66
CA ARG A 15 -1.57 20.73 0.40
C ARG A 15 -1.72 22.23 0.69
N THR A 16 -1.85 22.57 1.98
CA THR A 16 -2.02 23.97 2.42
C THR A 16 -0.70 24.66 2.71
N SER A 17 0.33 23.89 3.12
CA SER A 17 1.67 24.40 3.45
C SER A 17 2.69 23.24 3.43
N GLY A 18 3.99 23.58 3.58
CA GLY A 18 5.08 22.62 3.60
C GLY A 18 5.41 22.03 2.22
N TYR A 19 6.34 21.10 2.21
CA TYR A 19 6.79 20.40 1.02
C TYR A 19 7.06 18.92 1.32
N VAL A 20 7.08 18.10 0.29
CA VAL A 20 7.45 16.70 0.35
C VAL A 20 8.71 16.51 -0.48
N THR A 21 9.71 15.85 0.08
CA THR A 21 10.92 15.46 -0.66
C THR A 21 11.01 13.94 -0.78
N LEU A 22 11.47 13.46 -1.90
CA LEU A 22 11.77 12.06 -2.16
C LEU A 22 13.16 11.97 -2.79
N ASP A 23 14.05 11.22 -2.18
CA ASP A 23 15.47 11.13 -2.57
C ASP A 23 16.17 12.51 -2.63
N GLY A 24 15.83 13.42 -1.71
CA GLY A 24 16.37 14.77 -1.65
C GLY A 24 15.78 15.79 -2.64
N HIS A 25 14.86 15.37 -3.50
CA HIS A 25 14.21 16.24 -4.48
C HIS A 25 12.76 16.52 -4.05
N GLU A 26 12.34 17.78 -4.20
CA GLU A 26 10.95 18.15 -3.95
C GLU A 26 10.03 17.49 -4.97
N VAL A 27 8.93 16.89 -4.50
CA VAL A 27 7.87 16.33 -5.32
C VAL A 27 6.58 17.12 -5.14
N VAL A 28 5.96 17.46 -6.26
CA VAL A 28 4.70 18.18 -6.29
C VAL A 28 3.57 17.19 -6.58
N THR A 29 2.74 16.95 -5.58
CA THR A 29 1.59 16.04 -5.67
C THR A 29 0.29 16.84 -5.62
N ARG A 30 -0.26 17.19 -6.77
CA ARG A 30 -1.53 17.92 -6.92
C ARG A 30 -2.72 16.98 -7.14
N SER A 31 -2.43 15.74 -7.50
CA SER A 31 -3.39 14.68 -7.77
C SER A 31 -2.82 13.32 -7.36
N PRO A 32 -3.67 12.30 -7.15
CA PRO A 32 -3.21 10.92 -6.96
C PRO A 32 -2.34 10.40 -8.11
N GLN A 33 -2.56 10.87 -9.33
CA GLN A 33 -1.73 10.54 -10.49
C GLN A 33 -0.31 11.09 -10.35
N ASP A 34 -0.15 12.32 -9.82
CA ASP A 34 1.18 12.89 -9.55
C ASP A 34 1.90 12.08 -8.45
N GLY A 35 1.18 11.70 -7.38
CA GLY A 35 1.71 10.83 -6.33
C GLY A 35 2.22 9.52 -6.91
N LEU A 36 1.40 8.85 -7.71
CA LEU A 36 1.74 7.60 -8.38
C LEU A 36 2.94 7.77 -9.34
N ALA A 37 2.97 8.85 -10.12
CA ALA A 37 4.07 9.16 -11.02
C ALA A 37 5.39 9.44 -10.28
N SER A 38 5.31 10.03 -9.08
CA SER A 38 6.44 10.27 -8.20
C SER A 38 6.92 9.02 -7.45
N GLY A 39 6.19 7.90 -7.57
CA GLY A 39 6.50 6.65 -6.87
C GLY A 39 5.95 6.58 -5.44
N ILE A 40 4.93 7.38 -5.12
CA ILE A 40 4.23 7.33 -3.84
C ILE A 40 2.90 6.62 -4.07
N VAL A 41 2.63 5.55 -3.31
CA VAL A 41 1.39 4.78 -3.37
C VAL A 41 0.72 4.79 -2.01
N TYR A 42 -0.60 4.99 -2.01
CA TYR A 42 -1.44 4.95 -0.83
C TYR A 42 -2.43 3.78 -0.92
N ILE A 43 -2.47 2.97 0.12
CA ILE A 43 -3.43 1.87 0.28
C ILE A 43 -4.37 2.25 1.42
N SER A 44 -5.65 2.43 1.07
CA SER A 44 -6.70 2.89 1.98
C SER A 44 -7.10 1.82 2.98
N GLU A 45 -7.53 2.26 4.16
CA GLU A 45 -8.19 1.46 5.18
C GLU A 45 -9.46 0.77 4.62
N ASP A 46 -10.28 1.49 3.85
CA ASP A 46 -11.49 0.94 3.25
C ASP A 46 -11.21 0.37 1.86
N ARG A 47 -10.67 -0.86 1.84
CA ARG A 47 -10.38 -1.58 0.60
C ARG A 47 -11.59 -1.81 -0.28
N LYS A 48 -12.81 -1.91 0.29
CA LYS A 48 -14.03 -2.20 -0.47
C LYS A 48 -14.57 -0.98 -1.19
N ARG A 49 -14.41 0.20 -0.59
CA ARG A 49 -14.87 1.46 -1.16
C ARG A 49 -13.83 2.08 -2.09
N ASP A 50 -12.58 2.14 -1.63
CA ASP A 50 -11.54 2.94 -2.26
C ASP A 50 -10.41 2.09 -2.87
N GLY A 51 -10.26 0.86 -2.37
CA GLY A 51 -9.11 0.01 -2.68
C GLY A 51 -9.34 -0.98 -3.83
N LEU A 52 -10.54 -1.52 -4.02
CA LEU A 52 -10.82 -2.60 -4.96
C LEU A 52 -12.11 -2.37 -5.74
N VAL A 53 -12.15 -2.85 -6.98
CA VAL A 53 -13.38 -2.91 -7.78
C VAL A 53 -13.97 -4.31 -7.64
N LEU A 54 -14.94 -4.48 -6.75
CA LEU A 54 -15.44 -5.79 -6.31
C LEU A 54 -15.99 -6.68 -7.42
N GLY A 55 -16.51 -6.08 -8.50
CA GLY A 55 -17.03 -6.80 -9.67
C GLY A 55 -15.96 -7.25 -10.67
N MET A 56 -14.74 -6.72 -10.55
CA MET A 56 -13.63 -7.09 -11.41
C MET A 56 -12.90 -8.33 -10.87
N SER A 57 -12.15 -9.00 -11.74
CA SER A 57 -11.32 -10.15 -11.39
C SER A 57 -10.11 -9.78 -10.51
N VAL A 58 -9.47 -10.77 -9.94
CA VAL A 58 -8.19 -10.62 -9.22
C VAL A 58 -7.15 -10.00 -10.14
N LYS A 59 -7.03 -10.49 -11.39
CA LYS A 59 -6.11 -9.97 -12.39
C LYS A 59 -6.33 -8.49 -12.66
N GLU A 60 -7.56 -8.12 -13.01
CA GLU A 60 -7.92 -6.73 -13.33
C GLU A 60 -7.68 -5.80 -12.15
N ASN A 61 -8.01 -6.22 -10.92
CA ASN A 61 -7.73 -5.42 -9.74
C ASN A 61 -6.23 -5.23 -9.51
N MET A 62 -5.41 -6.28 -9.65
CA MET A 62 -3.96 -6.18 -9.46
C MET A 62 -3.31 -5.27 -10.49
N SER A 63 -3.64 -5.44 -11.78
CA SER A 63 -2.98 -4.72 -12.88
C SER A 63 -3.48 -3.31 -13.10
N LEU A 64 -4.67 -2.93 -12.59
CA LEU A 64 -5.39 -1.70 -12.91
C LEU A 64 -4.52 -0.43 -12.83
N THR A 65 -3.76 -0.26 -11.76
CA THR A 65 -2.91 0.92 -11.56
C THR A 65 -1.56 0.84 -12.29
N ALA A 66 -1.21 -0.35 -12.75
CA ALA A 66 0.05 -0.68 -13.42
C ALA A 66 -0.11 -0.90 -14.94
N LEU A 67 -1.30 -0.69 -15.52
CA LEU A 67 -1.59 -0.96 -16.94
C LEU A 67 -0.62 -0.28 -17.90
N ARG A 68 -0.07 0.89 -17.53
CA ARG A 68 0.94 1.60 -18.33
C ARG A 68 2.19 0.75 -18.62
N TYR A 69 2.55 -0.18 -17.74
CA TYR A 69 3.71 -1.07 -17.93
C TYR A 69 3.41 -2.23 -18.89
N PHE A 70 2.13 -2.53 -19.07
CA PHE A 70 1.63 -3.58 -19.95
C PHE A 70 1.07 -3.04 -21.27
N SER A 71 1.06 -1.71 -21.46
CA SER A 71 0.55 -1.09 -22.68
C SER A 71 1.64 -0.96 -23.74
N ARG A 72 1.26 -1.15 -25.00
CA ARG A 72 2.07 -0.83 -26.18
C ARG A 72 1.82 0.61 -26.63
N ALA A 73 2.67 1.16 -27.50
CA ALA A 73 2.53 2.50 -28.04
C ALA A 73 1.17 2.78 -28.71
N GLY A 74 0.47 1.76 -29.20
CA GLY A 74 -0.87 1.88 -29.79
C GLY A 74 -2.01 1.63 -28.81
N GLY A 75 -1.77 1.59 -27.48
CA GLY A 75 -2.80 1.39 -26.46
C GLY A 75 -3.26 -0.07 -26.27
N SER A 76 -2.78 -1.03 -27.08
CA SER A 76 -3.07 -2.44 -26.88
C SER A 76 -2.29 -3.01 -25.68
N LEU A 77 -2.90 -3.94 -24.94
CA LEU A 77 -2.28 -4.59 -23.80
C LEU A 77 -1.40 -5.77 -24.22
N LYS A 78 -0.30 -5.96 -23.53
CA LYS A 78 0.56 -7.14 -23.56
C LYS A 78 0.00 -8.17 -22.58
N HIS A 79 -1.06 -8.86 -22.97
CA HIS A 79 -1.80 -9.77 -22.09
C HIS A 79 -0.93 -10.85 -21.45
N ALA A 80 0.06 -11.41 -22.17
CA ALA A 80 0.95 -12.42 -21.64
C ALA A 80 1.84 -11.88 -20.52
N ASP A 81 2.40 -10.65 -20.69
CA ASP A 81 3.25 -9.99 -19.69
C ASP A 81 2.42 -9.66 -18.44
N GLU A 82 1.19 -9.16 -18.63
CA GLU A 82 0.25 -8.87 -17.55
C GLU A 82 -0.11 -10.14 -16.76
N GLN A 83 -0.50 -11.21 -17.44
CA GLN A 83 -0.85 -12.48 -16.81
C GLN A 83 0.33 -13.08 -16.03
N GLN A 84 1.53 -13.03 -16.59
CA GLN A 84 2.72 -13.51 -15.90
C GLN A 84 3.00 -12.71 -14.65
N ALA A 85 2.98 -11.37 -14.71
CA ALA A 85 3.19 -10.50 -13.56
C ALA A 85 2.14 -10.74 -12.47
N VAL A 86 0.86 -10.84 -12.83
CA VAL A 86 -0.23 -11.14 -11.87
C VAL A 86 -0.03 -12.52 -11.24
N SER A 87 0.34 -13.54 -12.02
CA SER A 87 0.63 -14.88 -11.50
C SER A 87 1.76 -14.87 -10.47
N ASP A 88 2.82 -14.10 -10.74
CA ASP A 88 3.96 -13.95 -9.82
C ASP A 88 3.53 -13.27 -8.51
N PHE A 89 2.72 -12.22 -8.58
CA PHE A 89 2.17 -11.56 -7.40
C PHE A 89 1.18 -12.44 -6.62
N ILE A 90 0.33 -13.24 -7.28
CA ILE A 90 -0.54 -14.21 -6.61
C ILE A 90 0.29 -15.20 -5.79
N ARG A 91 1.39 -15.69 -6.35
CA ARG A 91 2.32 -16.60 -5.64
C ARG A 91 3.05 -15.89 -4.50
N LEU A 92 3.63 -14.72 -4.76
CA LEU A 92 4.37 -13.94 -3.76
C LEU A 92 3.52 -13.61 -2.54
N PHE A 93 2.28 -13.20 -2.76
CA PHE A 93 1.32 -12.85 -1.71
C PHE A 93 0.55 -14.05 -1.15
N ASN A 94 0.79 -15.26 -1.66
CA ASN A 94 0.02 -16.45 -1.29
C ASN A 94 -1.50 -16.19 -1.32
N VAL A 95 -1.98 -15.54 -2.41
CA VAL A 95 -3.40 -15.23 -2.56
C VAL A 95 -4.17 -16.51 -2.84
N LYS A 96 -5.12 -16.84 -1.96
CA LYS A 96 -5.98 -18.01 -2.14
C LYS A 96 -7.11 -17.67 -3.10
N THR A 97 -6.95 -18.05 -4.35
CA THR A 97 -7.94 -17.90 -5.41
C THR A 97 -7.91 -19.13 -6.32
N PRO A 98 -9.07 -19.61 -6.82
CA PRO A 98 -9.10 -20.71 -7.78
C PRO A 98 -8.53 -20.33 -9.15
N SER A 99 -8.61 -19.05 -9.53
CA SER A 99 -8.03 -18.50 -10.76
C SER A 99 -7.83 -16.99 -10.64
N MET A 100 -7.00 -16.41 -11.51
CA MET A 100 -6.84 -14.97 -11.60
C MET A 100 -8.07 -14.26 -12.18
N GLU A 101 -8.97 -14.98 -12.83
CA GLU A 101 -10.22 -14.46 -13.38
C GLU A 101 -11.37 -14.47 -12.36
N GLN A 102 -11.15 -15.01 -11.16
CA GLN A 102 -12.13 -15.00 -10.08
C GLN A 102 -12.47 -13.56 -9.69
N ALA A 103 -13.76 -13.23 -9.56
CA ALA A 103 -14.20 -11.94 -9.04
C ALA A 103 -13.67 -11.71 -7.63
N ILE A 104 -13.02 -10.56 -7.40
CA ILE A 104 -12.36 -10.25 -6.12
C ILE A 104 -13.34 -10.22 -4.95
N GLY A 105 -14.59 -9.83 -5.19
CA GLY A 105 -15.64 -9.77 -4.17
C GLY A 105 -15.95 -11.12 -3.52
N LEU A 106 -15.59 -12.24 -4.15
CA LEU A 106 -15.79 -13.60 -3.65
C LEU A 106 -14.62 -14.12 -2.79
N LEU A 107 -13.52 -13.38 -2.69
CA LEU A 107 -12.41 -13.75 -1.84
C LEU A 107 -12.63 -13.33 -0.38
N SER A 108 -11.94 -14.02 0.56
CA SER A 108 -11.90 -13.61 1.96
C SER A 108 -11.27 -12.23 2.12
N GLY A 109 -11.60 -11.54 3.23
CA GLY A 109 -11.05 -10.21 3.54
C GLY A 109 -9.53 -10.15 3.53
N GLY A 110 -8.86 -11.18 4.03
CA GLY A 110 -7.40 -11.28 4.01
C GLY A 110 -6.83 -11.39 2.58
N ASN A 111 -7.45 -12.16 1.70
CA ASN A 111 -7.03 -12.25 0.30
C ASN A 111 -7.33 -10.97 -0.48
N GLN A 112 -8.45 -10.31 -0.21
CA GLN A 112 -8.75 -8.99 -0.77
C GLN A 112 -7.68 -7.96 -0.37
N GLN A 113 -7.26 -7.96 0.90
CA GLN A 113 -6.22 -7.05 1.40
C GLN A 113 -4.88 -7.29 0.72
N LYS A 114 -4.49 -8.57 0.55
CA LYS A 114 -3.28 -8.94 -0.18
C LYS A 114 -3.31 -8.42 -1.63
N VAL A 115 -4.45 -8.55 -2.32
CA VAL A 115 -4.63 -8.02 -3.68
C VAL A 115 -4.54 -6.49 -3.70
N ALA A 116 -5.12 -5.79 -2.72
CA ALA A 116 -5.03 -4.33 -2.63
C ALA A 116 -3.58 -3.85 -2.47
N ILE A 117 -2.79 -4.53 -1.63
CA ILE A 117 -1.37 -4.23 -1.45
C ILE A 117 -0.59 -4.58 -2.73
N ALA A 118 -0.83 -5.75 -3.32
CA ALA A 118 -0.20 -6.19 -4.55
C ALA A 118 -0.42 -5.20 -5.71
N ARG A 119 -1.66 -4.69 -5.87
CA ARG A 119 -2.01 -3.65 -6.84
C ARG A 119 -1.12 -2.42 -6.71
N GLY A 120 -0.90 -1.95 -5.49
CA GLY A 120 0.00 -0.82 -5.25
C GLY A 120 1.44 -1.14 -5.63
N LEU A 121 1.94 -2.30 -5.24
CA LEU A 121 3.32 -2.72 -5.49
C LEU A 121 3.63 -3.02 -6.95
N MET A 122 2.64 -3.43 -7.75
CA MET A 122 2.82 -3.60 -9.20
C MET A 122 3.22 -2.31 -9.92
N THR A 123 2.98 -1.15 -9.31
CA THR A 123 3.44 0.15 -9.84
C THR A 123 4.91 0.45 -9.55
N ARG A 124 5.60 -0.44 -8.82
CA ARG A 124 7.01 -0.30 -8.40
C ARG A 124 7.27 1.00 -7.64
N PRO A 125 6.55 1.22 -6.52
CA PRO A 125 6.67 2.46 -5.76
C PRO A 125 8.04 2.57 -5.06
N LYS A 126 8.41 3.80 -4.70
CA LYS A 126 9.51 4.11 -3.77
C LYS A 126 9.00 4.23 -2.33
N VAL A 127 7.78 4.70 -2.19
CA VAL A 127 7.11 4.88 -0.89
C VAL A 127 5.73 4.23 -0.94
N LEU A 128 5.45 3.37 0.02
CA LEU A 128 4.15 2.73 0.22
C LEU A 128 3.54 3.22 1.54
N ILE A 129 2.39 3.87 1.44
CA ILE A 129 1.60 4.30 2.59
C ILE A 129 0.51 3.25 2.81
N LEU A 130 0.54 2.60 3.97
CA LEU A 130 -0.41 1.58 4.39
C LEU A 130 -1.27 2.14 5.52
N ASP A 131 -2.56 2.30 5.25
CA ASP A 131 -3.52 2.79 6.21
C ASP A 131 -4.36 1.63 6.75
N GLU A 132 -4.17 1.29 8.03
CA GLU A 132 -4.83 0.17 8.71
C GLU A 132 -4.78 -1.15 7.91
N PRO A 133 -3.58 -1.61 7.45
CA PRO A 133 -3.48 -2.69 6.46
C PRO A 133 -3.99 -4.04 6.96
N THR A 134 -4.19 -4.21 8.24
CA THR A 134 -4.65 -5.48 8.83
C THR A 134 -6.04 -5.39 9.45
N ARG A 135 -6.73 -4.26 9.31
CA ARG A 135 -8.08 -4.07 9.84
C ARG A 135 -9.08 -5.01 9.18
N GLY A 136 -9.84 -5.73 10.02
CA GLY A 136 -10.82 -6.69 9.55
C GLY A 136 -10.23 -7.90 8.82
N VAL A 137 -8.99 -8.25 9.14
CA VAL A 137 -8.26 -9.40 8.61
C VAL A 137 -8.06 -10.42 9.73
N ASP A 138 -8.16 -11.71 9.41
CA ASP A 138 -7.92 -12.78 10.38
C ASP A 138 -6.44 -12.87 10.78
N VAL A 139 -6.18 -13.52 11.94
CA VAL A 139 -4.82 -13.58 12.54
C VAL A 139 -3.79 -14.24 11.60
N GLY A 140 -4.21 -15.26 10.84
CA GLY A 140 -3.33 -15.95 9.90
C GLY A 140 -2.90 -15.01 8.76
N ALA A 141 -3.87 -14.31 8.15
CA ALA A 141 -3.60 -13.38 7.08
C ALA A 141 -2.84 -12.12 7.58
N LYS A 142 -3.07 -11.64 8.82
CA LYS A 142 -2.26 -10.58 9.44
C LYS A 142 -0.77 -10.96 9.45
N LYS A 143 -0.45 -12.17 9.94
CA LYS A 143 0.94 -12.65 9.98
C LYS A 143 1.59 -12.67 8.60
N GLU A 144 0.87 -13.12 7.58
CA GLU A 144 1.38 -13.15 6.21
C GLU A 144 1.61 -11.71 5.67
N ILE A 145 0.71 -10.77 5.95
CA ILE A 145 0.87 -9.36 5.58
C ILE A 145 2.11 -8.74 6.27
N TYR A 146 2.33 -9.00 7.55
CA TYR A 146 3.52 -8.52 8.26
C TYR A 146 4.82 -9.08 7.67
N GLN A 147 4.84 -10.35 7.29
CA GLN A 147 6.00 -10.95 6.63
C GLN A 147 6.29 -10.27 5.30
N LEU A 148 5.27 -10.00 4.50
CA LEU A 148 5.41 -9.28 3.23
C LEU A 148 5.92 -7.85 3.43
N ILE A 149 5.37 -7.10 4.37
CA ILE A 149 5.82 -5.73 4.71
C ILE A 149 7.31 -5.74 5.09
N ASN A 150 7.72 -6.66 5.96
CA ASN A 150 9.12 -6.79 6.37
C ASN A 150 10.04 -7.17 5.19
N GLN A 151 9.60 -8.04 4.30
CA GLN A 151 10.35 -8.39 3.10
C GLN A 151 10.56 -7.17 2.19
N PHE A 152 9.50 -6.45 1.86
CA PHE A 152 9.61 -5.26 0.99
C PHE A 152 10.45 -4.15 1.61
N LYS A 153 10.39 -3.99 2.94
CA LYS A 153 11.28 -3.09 3.67
C LYS A 153 12.74 -3.52 3.53
N ALA A 154 13.04 -4.82 3.67
CA ALA A 154 14.38 -5.36 3.46
C ALA A 154 14.88 -5.18 2.01
N ASP A 155 13.97 -5.19 1.04
CA ASP A 155 14.23 -4.94 -0.37
C ASP A 155 14.38 -3.43 -0.69
N GLY A 156 14.34 -2.54 0.33
CA GLY A 156 14.59 -1.10 0.21
C GLY A 156 13.36 -0.24 -0.02
N LEU A 157 12.14 -0.79 0.06
CA LEU A 157 10.91 0.01 -0.02
C LEU A 157 10.72 0.82 1.26
N SER A 158 10.52 2.13 1.13
CA SER A 158 10.12 2.98 2.25
C SER A 158 8.63 2.78 2.55
N ILE A 159 8.31 2.48 3.82
CA ILE A 159 6.92 2.20 4.23
C ILE A 159 6.50 3.17 5.31
N ILE A 160 5.34 3.81 5.12
CA ILE A 160 4.64 4.57 6.15
C ILE A 160 3.44 3.72 6.58
N LEU A 161 3.48 3.23 7.80
CA LEU A 161 2.43 2.42 8.39
C LEU A 161 1.58 3.28 9.33
N VAL A 162 0.28 3.34 9.08
CA VAL A 162 -0.71 3.90 10.02
C VAL A 162 -1.49 2.75 10.60
N SER A 163 -1.54 2.66 11.91
CA SER A 163 -2.29 1.63 12.60
C SER A 163 -2.77 2.11 13.96
N SER A 164 -3.96 1.69 14.33
CA SER A 164 -4.55 1.84 15.66
C SER A 164 -4.14 0.71 16.62
N GLU A 165 -3.52 -0.35 16.09
CA GLU A 165 -3.08 -1.50 16.89
C GLU A 165 -1.64 -1.28 17.38
N MET A 166 -1.46 -0.95 18.67
CA MET A 166 -0.15 -0.71 19.26
C MET A 166 0.86 -1.86 19.03
N PRO A 167 0.49 -3.15 19.14
CA PRO A 167 1.42 -4.25 18.83
C PRO A 167 1.93 -4.24 17.39
N GLU A 168 1.09 -3.83 16.42
CA GLU A 168 1.49 -3.69 15.02
C GLU A 168 2.52 -2.58 14.87
N VAL A 169 2.24 -1.39 15.42
CA VAL A 169 3.14 -0.24 15.36
C VAL A 169 4.50 -0.58 15.97
N LEU A 170 4.52 -1.14 17.19
CA LEU A 170 5.76 -1.48 17.88
C LEU A 170 6.56 -2.60 17.19
N GLY A 171 5.85 -3.58 16.61
CA GLY A 171 6.48 -4.74 15.96
C GLY A 171 7.07 -4.44 14.58
N MET A 172 6.48 -3.50 13.85
CA MET A 172 6.77 -3.28 12.43
C MET A 172 7.62 -2.03 12.16
N SER A 173 7.59 -1.02 13.06
CA SER A 173 8.19 0.29 12.81
C SER A 173 9.62 0.39 13.33
N ASP A 174 10.47 1.12 12.61
CA ASP A 174 11.80 1.53 13.06
C ASP A 174 11.74 2.89 13.77
N ARG A 175 10.77 3.71 13.37
CA ARG A 175 10.50 5.04 13.90
C ARG A 175 8.99 5.22 14.01
N ILE A 176 8.54 5.73 15.15
CA ILE A 176 7.12 5.94 15.44
C ILE A 176 6.89 7.43 15.65
N ILE A 177 5.90 7.95 14.96
CA ILE A 177 5.41 9.32 15.08
C ILE A 177 4.02 9.26 15.69
N VAL A 178 3.84 9.94 16.83
CA VAL A 178 2.53 10.04 17.48
C VAL A 178 1.89 11.37 17.14
N MET A 179 0.67 11.30 16.63
CA MET A 179 -0.13 12.47 16.25
C MET A 179 -1.34 12.60 17.18
N HIS A 180 -1.62 13.81 17.63
CA HIS A 180 -2.81 14.15 18.42
C HIS A 180 -3.41 15.46 17.91
N GLU A 181 -4.68 15.47 17.60
CA GLU A 181 -5.42 16.65 17.09
C GLU A 181 -4.72 17.39 15.93
N GLY A 182 -4.07 16.64 15.04
CA GLY A 182 -3.34 17.21 13.89
C GLY A 182 -1.93 17.72 14.20
N HIS A 183 -1.47 17.60 15.43
CA HIS A 183 -0.14 18.01 15.87
C HIS A 183 0.76 16.80 16.16
N LEU A 184 2.06 16.97 15.94
CA LEU A 184 3.07 16.01 16.36
C LEU A 184 3.20 16.06 17.89
N SER A 185 2.85 14.94 18.56
CA SER A 185 2.90 14.83 20.02
C SER A 185 4.15 14.11 20.53
N GLY A 186 4.77 13.30 19.70
CA GLY A 186 5.99 12.58 20.08
C GLY A 186 6.61 11.82 18.93
N GLU A 187 7.88 11.51 19.10
CA GLU A 187 8.67 10.70 18.18
C GLU A 187 9.49 9.69 18.98
N PHE A 188 9.49 8.43 18.54
CA PHE A 188 10.20 7.32 19.16
C PHE A 188 10.96 6.52 18.12
N THR A 189 12.19 6.13 18.45
CA THR A 189 12.97 5.19 17.65
C THR A 189 12.91 3.78 18.25
N ARG A 190 13.20 2.75 17.46
CA ARG A 190 13.14 1.34 17.87
C ARG A 190 14.05 1.02 19.06
N GLU A 191 15.16 1.75 19.25
CA GLU A 191 16.08 1.57 20.37
C GLU A 191 15.41 1.88 21.71
N ILE A 192 14.53 2.89 21.77
CA ILE A 192 13.79 3.27 22.98
C ILE A 192 12.72 2.23 23.33
N GLY A 193 12.07 1.62 22.33
CA GLY A 193 10.99 0.63 22.53
C GLY A 193 11.47 -0.71 23.11
N ARG A 194 12.76 -1.05 23.03
CA ARG A 194 13.33 -2.28 23.59
C ARG A 194 13.75 -2.15 25.05
N ALA A 195 13.86 -0.93 25.57
CA ALA A 195 14.32 -0.68 26.95
C ALA A 195 13.21 -0.84 28.01
N HIS A 196 11.95 -1.07 27.61
CA HIS A 196 10.79 -1.11 28.51
C HIS A 196 9.91 -2.35 28.34
N VAL A 197 10.42 -3.46 27.78
CA VAL A 197 9.73 -4.77 27.75
C VAL A 197 10.49 -5.79 28.56
#